data_a35533b1cc157b9eab36f3de44bd7225
#
_entry.id   a35533b1cc157b9eab36f3de44bd7225
#
_cell.length_a   1.000
_cell.length_b   1.000
_cell.length_c   1.000
_cell.angle_alpha   90.00
_cell.angle_beta   90.00
_cell.angle_gamma   90.00
#
_symmetry.space_group_name_H-M   'P 1'
#
loop_
_entity.id
_entity.type
_entity.pdbx_description
1 polymer ?
#
loop_
_entity_poly.entity_id
_entity_poly.type
_entity_poly.pdbx_seq_one_letter_code
_entity_poly.pdbx_strand_id
1 'polypeptide(L)'
;EFRSDLERRLSGAEQGWVTCGHYRRMVGDMHLDQADTIVWLDLPHRTVMTRVIRRTIRRVLTREELWNGNREPWTNLYHWDPERNVIKWSWVTYKDRRDLYEQCMSDGSWVHANTIHLRSQRAIDGFLESLPGSVR
;
A
#
# COMPACT_ATOMS: atom_id res chain seq x y z
N GLU A 1 8.50 -17.68 -7.62
CA GLU A 1 9.75 -16.93 -7.35
C GLU A 1 9.53 -15.80 -6.33
N PHE A 2 8.68 -14.78 -6.60
CA PHE A 2 8.42 -13.67 -5.67
C PHE A 2 7.86 -14.13 -4.31
N ARG A 3 6.90 -15.07 -4.31
CA ARG A 3 6.31 -15.62 -3.09
C ARG A 3 7.36 -16.31 -2.21
N SER A 4 8.17 -17.19 -2.79
CA SER A 4 9.21 -17.93 -2.05
C SER A 4 10.32 -17.01 -1.53
N ASP A 5 10.62 -15.93 -2.25
CA ASP A 5 11.59 -14.93 -1.80
C ASP A 5 11.04 -14.11 -0.61
N LEU A 6 9.76 -13.73 -0.68
CA LEU A 6 9.09 -13.05 0.43
C LEU A 6 9.03 -13.94 1.67
N GLU A 7 8.59 -15.20 1.54
CA GLU A 7 8.57 -16.18 2.65
C GLU A 7 9.93 -16.30 3.34
N ARG A 8 11.00 -16.43 2.56
CA ARG A 8 12.36 -16.52 3.08
C ARG A 8 12.78 -15.26 3.83
N ARG A 9 12.45 -14.08 3.31
CA ARG A 9 12.76 -12.79 3.95
C ARG A 9 12.00 -12.59 5.25
N LEU A 10 10.71 -12.93 5.28
CA LEU A 10 9.90 -12.85 6.49
C LEU A 10 10.39 -13.81 7.58
N SER A 11 10.68 -15.06 7.20
CA SER A 11 11.17 -16.08 8.14
C SER A 11 12.58 -15.80 8.68
N GLY A 12 13.42 -15.09 7.91
CA GLY A 12 14.78 -14.72 8.31
C GLY A 12 14.88 -13.39 9.07
N ALA A 13 13.77 -12.69 9.30
CA ALA A 13 13.77 -11.38 9.93
C ALA A 13 13.69 -11.50 11.48
N GLU A 14 14.80 -11.85 12.13
CA GLU A 14 14.88 -12.06 13.60
C GLU A 14 14.45 -10.83 14.42
N GLN A 15 14.59 -9.62 13.89
CA GLN A 15 14.21 -8.36 14.56
C GLN A 15 12.81 -7.87 14.19
N GLY A 16 12.03 -8.70 13.47
CA GLY A 16 10.73 -8.33 12.92
C GLY A 16 10.81 -7.75 11.52
N TRP A 17 9.66 -7.48 10.93
CA TRP A 17 9.55 -6.99 9.55
C TRP A 17 8.40 -6.00 9.39
N VAL A 18 8.52 -5.15 8.41
CA VAL A 18 7.45 -4.27 7.94
C VAL A 18 7.31 -4.43 6.43
N THR A 19 6.10 -4.73 5.98
CA THR A 19 5.78 -4.73 4.54
C THR A 19 4.85 -3.59 4.21
N CYS A 20 5.07 -2.97 3.04
CA CYS A 20 4.21 -1.92 2.53
C CYS A 20 3.68 -2.32 1.16
N GLY A 21 2.38 -2.47 1.05
CA GLY A 21 1.72 -2.77 -0.22
C GLY A 21 0.75 -3.94 -0.14
N HIS A 22 -0.12 -3.98 -1.14
CA HIS A 22 -1.13 -5.02 -1.27
C HIS A 22 -0.71 -6.00 -2.37
N TYR A 23 -0.01 -7.04 -1.98
CA TYR A 23 0.53 -8.06 -2.90
C TYR A 23 -0.39 -9.29 -3.06
N ARG A 24 -1.65 -9.21 -2.68
CA ARG A 24 -2.60 -10.34 -2.66
C ARG A 24 -2.66 -11.13 -3.97
N ARG A 25 -2.57 -10.45 -5.12
CA ARG A 25 -2.54 -11.12 -6.44
C ARG A 25 -1.29 -11.99 -6.64
N MET A 26 -0.19 -11.71 -5.94
CA MET A 26 1.09 -12.39 -6.12
C MET A 26 1.37 -13.43 -5.02
N VAL A 27 0.97 -13.15 -3.79
CA VAL A 27 1.32 -13.97 -2.62
C VAL A 27 0.11 -14.39 -1.78
N GLY A 28 -1.12 -14.02 -2.18
CA GLY A 28 -2.31 -14.24 -1.34
C GLY A 28 -2.25 -13.38 -0.08
N ASP A 29 -2.86 -13.89 0.99
CA ASP A 29 -2.91 -13.20 2.29
C ASP A 29 -1.76 -13.59 3.23
N MET A 30 -0.79 -14.41 2.76
CA MET A 30 0.30 -15.00 3.54
C MET A 30 1.02 -14.00 4.47
N HIS A 31 1.33 -12.80 3.97
CA HIS A 31 2.01 -11.77 4.78
C HIS A 31 1.08 -11.11 5.79
N LEU A 32 -0.23 -11.08 5.51
CA LEU A 32 -1.24 -10.58 6.44
C LEU A 32 -1.51 -11.62 7.54
N ASP A 33 -1.53 -12.90 7.20
CA ASP A 33 -1.74 -14.01 8.14
C ASP A 33 -0.60 -14.13 9.17
N GLN A 34 0.60 -13.68 8.83
CA GLN A 34 1.78 -13.68 9.70
C GLN A 34 2.01 -12.35 10.44
N ALA A 35 1.24 -11.32 10.13
CA ALA A 35 1.39 -10.01 10.74
C ALA A 35 0.78 -10.00 12.15
N ASP A 36 1.49 -9.45 13.12
CA ASP A 36 0.97 -9.13 14.46
C ASP A 36 0.19 -7.81 14.49
N THR A 37 0.50 -6.92 13.54
CA THR A 37 -0.13 -5.61 13.41
C THR A 37 -0.41 -5.29 11.95
N ILE A 38 -1.65 -4.91 11.67
CA ILE A 38 -2.11 -4.49 10.34
C ILE A 38 -2.53 -3.03 10.41
N VAL A 39 -1.85 -2.16 9.66
CA VAL A 39 -2.19 -0.75 9.59
C VAL A 39 -2.89 -0.47 8.27
N TRP A 40 -4.18 -0.18 8.32
CA TRP A 40 -4.96 0.17 7.14
C TRP A 40 -5.09 1.69 6.99
N LEU A 41 -4.54 2.21 5.90
CA LEU A 41 -4.65 3.61 5.52
C LEU A 41 -5.89 3.82 4.64
N ASP A 42 -7.04 4.11 5.26
CA ASP A 42 -8.32 4.34 4.59
C ASP A 42 -8.56 5.85 4.36
N LEU A 43 -7.72 6.44 3.54
CA LEU A 43 -7.88 7.85 3.20
C LEU A 43 -9.02 8.08 2.21
N PRO A 44 -9.73 9.22 2.26
CA PRO A 44 -10.78 9.56 1.32
C PRO A 44 -10.31 9.48 -0.14
N HIS A 45 -11.15 8.98 -1.03
CA HIS A 45 -10.84 8.79 -2.45
C HIS A 45 -10.20 10.04 -3.10
N ARG A 46 -10.74 11.22 -2.82
CA ARG A 46 -10.19 12.49 -3.31
C ARG A 46 -8.75 12.70 -2.89
N THR A 47 -8.42 12.40 -1.63
CA THR A 47 -7.06 12.53 -1.11
C THR A 47 -6.11 11.56 -1.80
N VAL A 48 -6.53 10.31 -1.94
CA VAL A 48 -5.73 9.28 -2.64
C VAL A 48 -5.47 9.70 -4.09
N MET A 49 -6.52 10.10 -4.81
CA MET A 49 -6.39 10.49 -6.22
C MET A 49 -5.50 11.73 -6.40
N THR A 50 -5.68 12.75 -5.58
CA THR A 50 -4.82 13.94 -5.64
C THR A 50 -3.34 13.58 -5.44
N ARG A 51 -3.03 12.70 -4.49
CA ARG A 51 -1.66 12.23 -4.23
C ARG A 51 -1.10 11.42 -5.39
N VAL A 52 -1.88 10.49 -5.93
CA VAL A 52 -1.47 9.67 -7.07
C VAL A 52 -1.18 10.55 -8.28
N ILE A 53 -2.09 11.47 -8.64
CA ILE A 53 -1.93 12.37 -9.79
C ILE A 53 -0.69 13.26 -9.61
N ARG A 54 -0.55 13.96 -8.46
CA ARG A 54 0.62 14.82 -8.20
C ARG A 54 1.93 14.05 -8.26
N ARG A 55 1.98 12.85 -7.66
CA ARG A 55 3.16 11.99 -7.70
C ARG A 55 3.50 11.58 -9.13
N THR A 56 2.51 11.12 -9.89
CA THR A 56 2.72 10.66 -11.27
C THR A 56 3.20 11.82 -12.16
N ILE A 57 2.55 13.00 -12.10
CA ILE A 57 2.99 14.18 -12.85
C ILE A 57 4.43 14.54 -12.48
N ARG A 58 4.74 14.65 -11.19
CA ARG A 58 6.10 14.97 -10.73
C ARG A 58 7.12 13.98 -11.31
N ARG A 59 6.89 12.68 -11.16
CA ARG A 59 7.80 11.62 -11.61
C ARG A 59 8.01 11.61 -13.11
N VAL A 60 6.94 11.84 -13.87
CA VAL A 60 7.00 11.96 -15.32
C VAL A 60 7.83 13.19 -15.73
N LEU A 61 7.59 14.35 -15.13
CA LEU A 61 8.29 15.60 -15.45
C LEU A 61 9.77 15.57 -15.03
N THR A 62 10.06 15.09 -13.82
CA THR A 62 11.43 15.04 -13.30
C THR A 62 12.24 13.86 -13.83
N ARG A 63 11.57 12.90 -14.50
CA ARG A 63 12.17 11.62 -14.91
C ARG A 63 12.88 10.91 -13.76
N GLU A 64 12.33 11.07 -12.54
CA GLU A 64 12.84 10.44 -11.34
C GLU A 64 13.02 8.94 -11.56
N GLU A 65 14.22 8.46 -11.27
CA GLU A 65 14.51 7.04 -11.34
C GLU A 65 13.84 6.32 -10.16
N LEU A 66 13.06 5.30 -10.48
CA LEU A 66 12.42 4.42 -9.53
C LEU A 66 13.34 3.23 -9.25
N TRP A 67 12.78 2.13 -8.75
CA TRP A 67 13.57 0.93 -8.48
C TRP A 67 14.10 0.29 -9.76
N ASN A 68 15.32 -0.22 -9.72
CA ASN A 68 15.98 -0.94 -10.82
C ASN A 68 16.10 -0.13 -12.13
N GLY A 69 16.31 1.18 -12.03
CA GLY A 69 16.46 2.04 -13.20
C GLY A 69 15.16 2.39 -13.93
N ASN A 70 14.01 1.92 -13.44
CA ASN A 70 12.73 2.22 -14.03
C ASN A 70 12.36 3.70 -13.86
N ARG A 71 11.66 4.26 -14.85
CA ARG A 71 11.12 5.62 -14.82
C ARG A 71 9.63 5.58 -15.14
N GLU A 72 8.89 6.51 -14.56
CA GLU A 72 7.46 6.64 -14.83
C GLU A 72 7.24 7.01 -16.32
N PRO A 73 6.54 6.19 -17.12
CA PRO A 73 6.33 6.49 -18.52
C PRO A 73 5.26 7.58 -18.70
N TRP A 74 5.41 8.40 -19.75
CA TRP A 74 4.42 9.42 -20.12
C TRP A 74 3.03 8.85 -20.38
N THR A 75 2.96 7.60 -20.80
CA THR A 75 1.70 6.88 -21.04
C THR A 75 0.80 6.83 -19.82
N ASN A 76 1.35 6.90 -18.60
CA ASN A 76 0.59 6.94 -17.35
C ASN A 76 -0.29 8.18 -17.20
N LEU A 77 -0.10 9.21 -18.01
CA LEU A 77 -0.93 10.42 -17.99
C LEU A 77 -2.14 10.35 -18.92
N TYR A 78 -2.06 9.57 -20.01
CA TYR A 78 -3.10 9.59 -21.05
C TYR A 78 -3.61 8.21 -21.52
N HIS A 79 -2.96 7.12 -21.12
CA HIS A 79 -3.38 5.79 -21.56
C HIS A 79 -4.72 5.38 -20.94
N TRP A 80 -5.65 4.86 -21.77
CA TRP A 80 -6.99 4.47 -21.30
C TRP A 80 -7.05 3.13 -20.57
N ASP A 81 -6.04 2.27 -20.72
CA ASP A 81 -5.98 0.96 -20.11
C ASP A 81 -5.57 1.08 -18.62
N PRO A 82 -6.42 0.61 -17.67
CA PRO A 82 -6.06 0.64 -16.25
C PRO A 82 -4.77 -0.12 -15.91
N GLU A 83 -4.45 -1.19 -16.64
CA GLU A 83 -3.22 -1.96 -16.40
C GLU A 83 -1.95 -1.19 -16.77
N ARG A 84 -2.08 -0.19 -17.64
CA ARG A 84 -0.98 0.67 -18.14
C ARG A 84 -1.04 2.09 -17.60
N ASN A 85 -2.03 2.42 -16.76
CA ASN A 85 -2.23 3.76 -16.23
C ASN A 85 -2.50 3.69 -14.74
N VAL A 86 -1.51 4.05 -13.94
CA VAL A 86 -1.59 3.98 -12.46
C VAL A 86 -2.69 4.86 -11.88
N ILE A 87 -3.00 5.99 -12.52
CA ILE A 87 -4.06 6.91 -12.08
C ILE A 87 -5.42 6.21 -12.28
N LYS A 88 -5.66 5.67 -13.47
CA LYS A 88 -6.90 4.96 -13.78
C LYS A 88 -7.04 3.68 -12.96
N TRP A 89 -5.97 2.93 -12.80
CA TRP A 89 -5.95 1.74 -11.95
C TRP A 89 -6.32 2.08 -10.51
N SER A 90 -5.74 3.14 -9.95
CA SER A 90 -6.07 3.61 -8.60
C SER A 90 -7.54 4.03 -8.48
N TRP A 91 -8.10 4.66 -9.52
CA TRP A 91 -9.49 5.07 -9.55
C TRP A 91 -10.45 3.86 -9.52
N VAL A 92 -10.27 2.91 -10.43
CA VAL A 92 -11.21 1.78 -10.59
C VAL A 92 -11.09 0.76 -9.45
N THR A 93 -9.90 0.58 -8.88
CA THR A 93 -9.67 -0.42 -7.82
C THR A 93 -9.87 0.14 -6.40
N TYR A 94 -10.09 1.44 -6.24
CA TYR A 94 -10.20 2.05 -4.91
C TYR A 94 -11.35 1.45 -4.08
N LYS A 95 -12.55 1.41 -4.67
CA LYS A 95 -13.76 0.91 -3.99
C LYS A 95 -13.63 -0.57 -3.63
N ASP A 96 -13.26 -1.39 -4.60
CA ASP A 96 -13.17 -2.85 -4.40
C ASP A 96 -12.15 -3.21 -3.30
N ARG A 97 -11.03 -2.49 -3.24
CA ARG A 97 -10.04 -2.71 -2.18
C ARG A 97 -10.54 -2.26 -0.82
N ARG A 98 -11.25 -1.14 -0.77
CA ARG A 98 -11.83 -0.66 0.48
C ARG A 98 -12.89 -1.62 1.00
N ASP A 99 -13.81 -2.05 0.14
CA ASP A 99 -14.87 -3.02 0.49
C ASP A 99 -14.26 -4.34 0.97
N LEU A 100 -13.18 -4.80 0.32
CA LEU A 100 -12.44 -6.00 0.74
C LEU A 100 -11.86 -5.85 2.15
N TYR A 101 -11.22 -4.74 2.46
CA TYR A 101 -10.62 -4.53 3.79
C TYR A 101 -11.67 -4.34 4.87
N GLU A 102 -12.79 -3.65 4.58
CA GLU A 102 -13.93 -3.57 5.48
C GLU A 102 -14.49 -4.98 5.77
N GLN A 103 -14.56 -5.84 4.77
CA GLN A 103 -14.95 -7.24 4.94
C GLN A 103 -13.95 -7.99 5.84
N CYS A 104 -12.66 -7.94 5.55
CA CYS A 104 -11.63 -8.62 6.36
C CYS A 104 -11.64 -8.17 7.82
N MET A 105 -11.96 -6.91 8.10
CA MET A 105 -12.13 -6.42 9.47
C MET A 105 -13.39 -6.96 10.15
N SER A 106 -14.45 -7.19 9.39
CA SER A 106 -15.76 -7.59 9.92
C SER A 106 -15.94 -9.10 10.03
N ASP A 107 -15.34 -9.89 9.14
CA ASP A 107 -15.48 -11.35 9.08
C ASP A 107 -14.50 -12.13 9.97
N GLY A 108 -13.64 -11.41 10.69
CA GLY A 108 -12.65 -11.99 11.59
C GLY A 108 -11.37 -12.48 10.91
N SER A 109 -11.17 -12.23 9.61
CA SER A 109 -9.94 -12.62 8.90
C SER A 109 -8.68 -12.06 9.56
N TRP A 110 -8.77 -10.89 10.21
CA TRP A 110 -7.64 -10.23 10.88
C TRP A 110 -7.71 -10.26 12.41
N VAL A 111 -8.50 -11.16 12.99
CA VAL A 111 -8.67 -11.26 14.46
C VAL A 111 -7.36 -11.59 15.18
N HIS A 112 -6.42 -12.23 14.51
CA HIS A 112 -5.10 -12.58 15.04
C HIS A 112 -4.15 -11.38 15.17
N ALA A 113 -4.43 -10.29 14.47
CA ALA A 113 -3.58 -9.10 14.41
C ALA A 113 -4.22 -7.89 15.09
N ASN A 114 -3.37 -7.02 15.64
CA ASN A 114 -3.80 -5.69 16.08
C ASN A 114 -4.07 -4.81 14.86
N THR A 115 -5.35 -4.55 14.56
CA THR A 115 -5.74 -3.79 13.38
C THR A 115 -5.93 -2.31 13.70
N ILE A 116 -5.16 -1.45 13.03
CA ILE A 116 -5.17 0.00 13.18
C ILE A 116 -5.76 0.64 11.93
N HIS A 117 -6.92 1.28 12.04
CA HIS A 117 -7.65 1.90 10.94
C HIS A 117 -7.47 3.42 10.94
N LEU A 118 -6.70 3.95 9.99
CA LEU A 118 -6.33 5.36 9.89
C LEU A 118 -7.07 6.04 8.72
N ARG A 119 -8.01 6.92 9.05
CA ARG A 119 -8.94 7.54 8.07
C ARG A 119 -8.58 8.97 7.68
N SER A 120 -7.54 9.56 8.26
CA SER A 120 -7.12 10.93 7.97
C SER A 120 -5.61 11.09 8.09
N GLN A 121 -5.05 12.14 7.47
CA GLN A 121 -3.64 12.46 7.63
C GLN A 121 -3.28 12.73 9.10
N ARG A 122 -4.13 13.45 9.82
CA ARG A 122 -3.91 13.72 11.25
C ARG A 122 -3.82 12.43 12.08
N ALA A 123 -4.65 11.43 11.75
CA ALA A 123 -4.60 10.13 12.43
C ALA A 123 -3.28 9.39 12.10
N ILE A 124 -2.80 9.49 10.86
CA ILE A 124 -1.52 8.90 10.45
C ILE A 124 -0.36 9.58 11.20
N ASP A 125 -0.35 10.90 11.23
CA ASP A 125 0.72 11.68 11.89
C ASP A 125 0.75 11.36 13.40
N GLY A 126 -0.40 11.34 14.06
CA GLY A 126 -0.51 10.96 15.47
C GLY A 126 -0.09 9.51 15.75
N PHE A 127 -0.41 8.58 14.85
CA PHE A 127 0.07 7.21 14.95
C PHE A 127 1.60 7.14 14.83
N LEU A 128 2.18 7.81 13.85
CA LEU A 128 3.65 7.83 13.67
C LEU A 128 4.36 8.45 14.86
N GLU A 129 3.80 9.51 15.46
CA GLU A 129 4.36 10.15 16.66
C GLU A 129 4.27 9.24 17.89
N SER A 130 3.32 8.31 17.95
CA SER A 130 3.16 7.35 19.03
C SER A 130 4.11 6.17 18.98
N LEU A 131 4.80 5.96 17.85
CA LEU A 131 5.74 4.85 17.70
C LEU A 131 7.03 5.11 18.50
N PRO A 132 7.55 4.11 19.24
CA PRO A 132 8.82 4.24 19.93
C PRO A 132 9.96 4.47 18.92
N GLY A 133 10.76 5.51 19.14
CA GLY A 133 11.89 5.85 18.28
C GLY A 133 11.55 6.71 17.06
N SER A 134 10.34 7.29 16.98
CA SER A 134 10.02 8.28 15.93
C SER A 134 10.92 9.53 16.14
N VAL A 135 12.00 9.60 15.34
CA VAL A 135 12.84 10.80 15.25
C VAL A 135 12.10 11.80 14.36
N ARG A 136 11.93 13.04 14.87
CA ARG A 136 11.40 14.19 14.11
C ARG A 136 12.38 14.63 13.03
#